data_b865e745b9ec9c32faede57c960d701c
#
_entry.id   b865e745b9ec9c32faede57c960d701c
#
_cell.length_a   1.000
_cell.length_b   1.000
_cell.length_c   1.000
_cell.angle_alpha   90.00
_cell.angle_beta   90.00
_cell.angle_gamma   90.00
#
_symmetry.space_group_name_H-M   'P 1'
#
loop_
_entity.id
_entity.type
_entity.pdbx_description
1 polymer ?
#
loop_
_entity_poly.entity_id
_entity_poly.type
_entity_poly.pdbx_seq_one_letter_code
_entity_poly.pdbx_strand_id
1 'polypeptide(L)'
;MRVVFFLVILISNWLCFSQEISTEFVTKIPLDADTFVGVDDLGNIYYLQNNTLHKKEVDKVYSYTNTLLGKITSVDIKNPLKILVFYRDFNTILFLDNRLNELTNPINFLEESIAKNMNAISLSSNNNLWMYSSDDNTLALWNHQSKKTIFTSQPLQFYKENFKPTSIVSSYKEVCIFNNETALFFNEFGAYINNISLNKTDQLHYNNNQLFGVEENTIYQYQNGLSKKVRLSDKDISIKSFYVNKDHLYIFDGSSIFVFKFLKI
;
A
#
# COMPACT_ATOMS: atom_id res chain seq x y z
N MET A 1 -54.81 10.46 -12.60
CA MET A 1 -53.99 10.13 -11.43
C MET A 1 -52.99 8.98 -11.63
N ARG A 2 -53.28 7.90 -12.37
CA ARG A 2 -52.34 6.78 -12.61
C ARG A 2 -51.14 7.12 -13.51
N VAL A 3 -51.27 8.04 -14.47
CA VAL A 3 -50.19 8.42 -15.41
C VAL A 3 -49.11 9.30 -14.73
N VAL A 4 -49.49 10.14 -13.77
CA VAL A 4 -48.57 11.00 -13.04
C VAL A 4 -47.65 10.20 -12.09
N PHE A 5 -48.19 9.10 -11.53
CA PHE A 5 -47.42 8.22 -10.64
C PHE A 5 -46.29 7.45 -11.40
N PHE A 6 -46.55 7.08 -12.67
CA PHE A 6 -45.57 6.41 -13.52
C PHE A 6 -44.46 7.36 -13.97
N LEU A 7 -44.76 8.64 -14.16
CA LEU A 7 -43.77 9.64 -14.55
C LEU A 7 -42.80 9.98 -13.42
N VAL A 8 -43.27 9.98 -12.16
CA VAL A 8 -42.41 10.22 -10.97
C VAL A 8 -41.43 9.07 -10.72
N ILE A 9 -41.84 7.82 -10.99
CA ILE A 9 -40.95 6.65 -10.86
C ILE A 9 -39.87 6.63 -11.95
N LEU A 10 -40.16 7.14 -13.15
CA LEU A 10 -39.16 7.24 -14.24
C LEU A 10 -38.07 8.32 -13.99
N ILE A 11 -38.39 9.38 -13.25
CA ILE A 11 -37.46 10.46 -12.93
C ILE A 11 -36.56 10.08 -11.75
N SER A 12 -37.02 9.19 -10.84
CA SER A 12 -36.22 8.78 -9.67
C SER A 12 -35.01 7.89 -9.99
N ASN A 13 -34.92 7.32 -11.19
CA ASN A 13 -33.79 6.47 -11.60
C ASN A 13 -32.59 7.23 -12.19
N TRP A 14 -32.63 8.56 -12.28
CA TRP A 14 -31.57 9.36 -12.89
C TRP A 14 -30.59 9.99 -11.90
N LEU A 15 -30.71 9.72 -10.60
CA LEU A 15 -29.87 10.33 -9.57
C LEU A 15 -28.82 9.38 -8.97
N CYS A 16 -28.45 8.31 -9.65
CA CYS A 16 -27.25 7.55 -9.29
C CYS A 16 -26.00 8.28 -9.84
N PHE A 17 -25.68 9.45 -9.31
CA PHE A 17 -24.36 10.04 -9.49
C PHE A 17 -23.36 9.17 -8.74
N SER A 18 -22.63 8.31 -9.44
CA SER A 18 -21.36 7.81 -8.96
C SER A 18 -20.48 9.03 -8.67
N GLN A 19 -20.24 9.35 -7.39
CA GLN A 19 -19.36 10.44 -7.02
C GLN A 19 -17.93 10.08 -7.46
N GLU A 20 -17.48 10.68 -8.55
CA GLU A 20 -16.09 10.59 -9.00
C GLU A 20 -15.23 11.60 -8.24
N ILE A 21 -14.00 11.21 -7.95
CA ILE A 21 -13.00 12.09 -7.39
C ILE A 21 -12.19 12.68 -8.55
N SER A 22 -12.32 13.97 -8.77
CA SER A 22 -11.62 14.64 -9.87
C SER A 22 -10.19 15.03 -9.50
N THR A 23 -9.30 14.98 -10.48
CA THR A 23 -7.92 15.39 -10.34
C THR A 23 -7.52 16.39 -11.42
N GLU A 24 -6.47 17.16 -11.16
CA GLU A 24 -5.83 18.07 -12.10
C GLU A 24 -4.38 17.62 -12.33
N PHE A 25 -3.94 17.61 -13.58
CA PHE A 25 -2.55 17.29 -13.93
C PHE A 25 -1.61 18.42 -13.48
N VAL A 26 -0.54 18.06 -12.79
CA VAL A 26 0.47 19.01 -12.28
C VAL A 26 1.73 18.96 -13.11
N THR A 27 2.35 17.78 -13.24
CA THR A 27 3.63 17.66 -13.96
C THR A 27 3.92 16.20 -14.33
N LYS A 28 4.90 16.02 -15.21
CA LYS A 28 5.48 14.72 -15.58
C LYS A 28 6.96 14.73 -15.26
N ILE A 29 7.42 13.71 -14.52
CA ILE A 29 8.80 13.55 -14.07
C ILE A 29 9.37 12.28 -14.73
N PRO A 30 10.36 12.37 -15.63
CA PRO A 30 11.05 11.20 -16.17
C PRO A 30 11.73 10.40 -15.04
N LEU A 31 11.52 9.08 -15.06
CA LEU A 31 12.13 8.17 -14.09
C LEU A 31 12.46 6.84 -14.76
N ASP A 32 13.73 6.51 -14.81
CA ASP A 32 14.22 5.18 -15.21
C ASP A 32 14.30 4.30 -13.95
N ALA A 33 13.34 3.41 -13.79
CA ALA A 33 13.21 2.55 -12.62
C ALA A 33 12.49 1.23 -12.95
N ASP A 34 12.89 0.16 -12.24
CA ASP A 34 12.18 -1.12 -12.29
C ASP A 34 10.86 -1.04 -11.52
N THR A 35 10.88 -0.34 -10.37
CA THR A 35 9.74 -0.17 -9.47
C THR A 35 9.73 1.23 -8.86
N PHE A 36 8.62 1.92 -8.98
CA PHE A 36 8.35 3.14 -8.21
C PHE A 36 7.79 2.75 -6.84
N VAL A 37 8.48 3.16 -5.77
CA VAL A 37 8.11 2.83 -4.38
C VAL A 37 7.14 3.87 -3.83
N GLY A 38 7.41 5.15 -4.05
CA GLY A 38 6.54 6.23 -3.55
C GLY A 38 7.25 7.56 -3.37
N VAL A 39 6.55 8.49 -2.70
CA VAL A 39 7.03 9.85 -2.44
C VAL A 39 6.78 10.19 -0.97
N ASP A 40 7.80 10.72 -0.27
CA ASP A 40 7.65 11.16 1.12
C ASP A 40 7.00 12.55 1.25
N ASP A 41 6.75 12.99 2.49
CA ASP A 41 6.12 14.28 2.79
C ASP A 41 6.92 15.52 2.36
N LEU A 42 8.20 15.34 2.03
CA LEU A 42 9.08 16.39 1.51
C LEU A 42 9.15 16.40 -0.02
N GLY A 43 8.46 15.46 -0.68
CA GLY A 43 8.45 15.33 -2.14
C GLY A 43 9.62 14.51 -2.70
N ASN A 44 10.38 13.81 -1.85
CA ASN A 44 11.47 12.96 -2.29
C ASN A 44 10.93 11.66 -2.89
N ILE A 45 11.48 11.24 -4.03
CA ILE A 45 11.03 10.08 -4.79
C ILE A 45 11.87 8.86 -4.41
N TYR A 46 11.20 7.75 -4.09
CA TYR A 46 11.85 6.47 -3.81
C TYR A 46 11.53 5.47 -4.91
N TYR A 47 12.55 4.75 -5.39
CA TYR A 47 12.43 3.77 -6.46
C TYR A 47 13.49 2.70 -6.38
N LEU A 48 13.23 1.55 -7.00
CA LEU A 48 14.19 0.46 -7.18
C LEU A 48 14.67 0.46 -8.63
N GLN A 49 15.97 0.33 -8.80
CA GLN A 49 16.62 0.11 -10.09
C GLN A 49 17.78 -0.88 -9.90
N ASN A 50 17.78 -1.97 -10.66
CA ASN A 50 18.81 -3.04 -10.57
C ASN A 50 19.03 -3.52 -9.12
N ASN A 51 17.93 -3.79 -8.40
CA ASN A 51 17.93 -4.22 -7.00
C ASN A 51 18.58 -3.22 -6.01
N THR A 52 18.75 -1.98 -6.40
CA THR A 52 19.24 -0.88 -5.58
C THR A 52 18.07 0.04 -5.24
N LEU A 53 17.90 0.36 -3.96
CA LEU A 53 16.95 1.38 -3.51
C LEU A 53 17.59 2.75 -3.68
N HIS A 54 16.88 3.63 -4.37
CA HIS A 54 17.26 5.03 -4.55
C HIS A 54 16.25 5.95 -3.88
N LYS A 55 16.77 7.03 -3.29
CA LYS A 55 16.01 8.19 -2.84
C LYS A 55 16.50 9.41 -3.60
N LYS A 56 15.65 10.01 -4.43
CA LYS A 56 15.94 11.20 -5.20
C LYS A 56 15.34 12.42 -4.50
N GLU A 57 16.21 13.31 -4.06
CA GLU A 57 15.90 14.67 -3.62
C GLU A 57 16.09 15.66 -4.80
N VAL A 58 15.90 16.95 -4.58
CA VAL A 58 16.06 17.96 -5.64
C VAL A 58 17.48 17.92 -6.23
N ASP A 59 18.50 17.94 -5.38
CA ASP A 59 19.91 18.07 -5.79
C ASP A 59 20.75 16.81 -5.53
N LYS A 60 20.18 15.79 -4.93
CA LYS A 60 20.93 14.60 -4.49
C LYS A 60 20.16 13.31 -4.74
N VAL A 61 20.92 12.25 -4.98
CA VAL A 61 20.41 10.89 -4.98
C VAL A 61 21.20 10.08 -3.96
N TYR A 62 20.48 9.47 -3.02
CA TYR A 62 21.03 8.47 -2.12
C TYR A 62 20.71 7.10 -2.68
N SER A 63 21.55 6.11 -2.40
CA SER A 63 21.34 4.74 -2.84
C SER A 63 21.75 3.74 -1.78
N TYR A 64 21.03 2.61 -1.75
CA TYR A 64 21.32 1.48 -0.87
C TYR A 64 21.20 0.17 -1.64
N THR A 65 22.19 -0.68 -1.51
CA THR A 65 22.16 -2.05 -2.02
C THR A 65 22.82 -2.98 -1.02
N ASN A 66 22.30 -4.20 -0.91
CA ASN A 66 22.91 -5.27 -0.11
C ASN A 66 22.86 -6.57 -0.92
N THR A 67 23.99 -6.98 -1.43
CA THR A 67 24.11 -8.18 -2.28
C THR A 67 24.03 -9.49 -1.49
N LEU A 68 24.22 -9.45 -0.16
CA LEU A 68 24.16 -10.63 0.70
C LEU A 68 22.73 -11.04 1.06
N LEU A 69 21.79 -10.10 1.01
CA LEU A 69 20.38 -10.32 1.37
C LEU A 69 19.48 -10.60 0.16
N GLY A 70 20.05 -10.73 -1.04
CA GLY A 70 19.33 -11.06 -2.25
C GLY A 70 18.44 -9.92 -2.78
N LYS A 71 17.26 -10.26 -3.30
CA LYS A 71 16.36 -9.29 -3.94
C LYS A 71 15.50 -8.57 -2.91
N ILE A 72 15.44 -7.22 -3.01
CA ILE A 72 14.48 -6.41 -2.26
C ILE A 72 13.06 -6.80 -2.69
N THR A 73 12.25 -7.26 -1.74
CA THR A 73 10.86 -7.66 -2.01
C THR A 73 9.90 -6.48 -1.85
N SER A 74 10.04 -5.71 -0.77
CA SER A 74 9.24 -4.52 -0.52
C SER A 74 9.99 -3.48 0.28
N VAL A 75 9.57 -2.23 0.11
CA VAL A 75 10.08 -1.07 0.85
C VAL A 75 8.88 -0.29 1.37
N ASP A 76 8.86 -0.03 2.68
CA ASP A 76 7.84 0.79 3.32
C ASP A 76 8.47 2.11 3.78
N ILE A 77 8.07 3.21 3.14
CA ILE A 77 8.56 4.58 3.38
C ILE A 77 7.60 5.42 4.23
N LYS A 78 6.62 4.80 4.87
CA LYS A 78 5.62 5.49 5.73
C LYS A 78 6.29 6.36 6.80
N ASN A 79 7.43 5.92 7.30
CA ASN A 79 8.30 6.73 8.15
C ASN A 79 9.63 6.97 7.43
N PRO A 80 9.85 8.16 6.83
CA PRO A 80 11.07 8.43 6.07
C PRO A 80 12.34 8.54 6.93
N LEU A 81 12.22 8.61 8.26
CA LEU A 81 13.35 8.52 9.19
C LEU A 81 13.68 7.07 9.59
N LYS A 82 12.83 6.11 9.21
CA LYS A 82 12.98 4.70 9.53
C LYS A 82 12.31 3.86 8.44
N ILE A 83 12.98 3.80 7.30
CA ILE A 83 12.51 3.09 6.11
C ILE A 83 12.69 1.59 6.34
N LEU A 84 11.64 0.80 6.13
CA LEU A 84 11.70 -0.64 6.23
C LEU A 84 11.99 -1.25 4.87
N VAL A 85 13.02 -2.10 4.79
CA VAL A 85 13.33 -2.91 3.61
C VAL A 85 13.16 -4.38 3.97
N PHE A 86 12.41 -5.12 3.16
CA PHE A 86 12.15 -6.55 3.36
C PHE A 86 12.74 -7.39 2.22
N TYR A 87 13.46 -8.43 2.62
CA TYR A 87 14.07 -9.46 1.79
C TYR A 87 13.40 -10.79 2.11
N ARG A 88 12.37 -11.14 1.33
CA ARG A 88 11.58 -12.36 1.57
C ARG A 88 12.41 -13.63 1.47
N ASP A 89 13.25 -13.73 0.44
CA ASP A 89 14.04 -14.94 0.17
C ASP A 89 15.01 -15.28 1.32
N PHE A 90 15.45 -14.25 2.05
CA PHE A 90 16.30 -14.39 3.24
C PHE A 90 15.52 -14.23 4.55
N ASN A 91 14.19 -14.08 4.47
CA ASN A 91 13.30 -13.89 5.62
C ASN A 91 13.80 -12.78 6.58
N THR A 92 14.31 -11.70 6.02
CA THR A 92 15.08 -10.68 6.73
C THR A 92 14.55 -9.29 6.46
N ILE A 93 14.53 -8.46 7.50
CA ILE A 93 14.28 -7.02 7.38
C ILE A 93 15.50 -6.21 7.76
N LEU A 94 15.52 -4.98 7.25
CA LEU A 94 16.49 -3.96 7.57
C LEU A 94 15.79 -2.61 7.70
N PHE A 95 16.30 -1.75 8.58
CA PHE A 95 15.86 -0.37 8.70
C PHE A 95 16.93 0.58 8.20
N LEU A 96 16.52 1.56 7.39
CA LEU A 96 17.39 2.61 6.87
C LEU A 96 16.95 3.97 7.40
N ASP A 97 17.92 4.88 7.57
CA ASP A 97 17.65 6.29 7.87
C ASP A 97 17.21 7.08 6.62
N ASN A 98 17.01 8.38 6.76
CA ASN A 98 16.62 9.27 5.69
C ASN A 98 17.68 9.50 4.60
N ARG A 99 18.90 9.00 4.79
CA ARG A 99 20.00 9.01 3.81
C ARG A 99 20.32 7.61 3.27
N LEU A 100 19.44 6.65 3.58
CA LEU A 100 19.58 5.24 3.25
C LEU A 100 20.79 4.56 3.90
N ASN A 101 21.26 5.04 5.08
CA ASN A 101 22.24 4.31 5.89
C ASN A 101 21.51 3.30 6.77
N GLU A 102 22.13 2.15 7.04
CA GLU A 102 21.60 1.14 7.94
C GLU A 102 21.51 1.66 9.39
N LEU A 103 20.29 1.58 9.96
CA LEU A 103 20.04 1.97 11.35
C LEU A 103 20.31 0.84 12.34
N THR A 104 20.17 -0.40 11.88
CA THR A 104 20.30 -1.61 12.68
C THR A 104 20.97 -2.70 11.87
N ASN A 105 21.50 -3.72 12.55
CA ASN A 105 21.83 -4.96 11.87
C ASN A 105 20.57 -5.58 11.26
N PRO A 106 20.69 -6.35 10.17
CA PRO A 106 19.59 -7.12 9.62
C PRO A 106 18.94 -8.03 10.68
N ILE A 107 17.61 -8.15 10.62
CA ILE A 107 16.84 -8.99 11.54
C ILE A 107 16.28 -10.16 10.73
N ASN A 108 16.78 -11.36 11.00
CA ASN A 108 16.29 -12.61 10.40
C ASN A 108 15.19 -13.20 11.29
N PHE A 109 13.99 -13.39 10.76
CA PHE A 109 12.85 -13.87 11.54
C PHE A 109 12.95 -15.33 11.99
N LEU A 110 13.75 -16.16 11.32
CA LEU A 110 13.99 -17.55 11.78
C LEU A 110 14.87 -17.60 13.03
N GLU A 111 15.65 -16.55 13.27
CA GLU A 111 16.52 -16.42 14.47
C GLU A 111 15.78 -15.71 15.62
N GLU A 112 14.61 -15.13 15.35
CA GLU A 112 13.79 -14.45 16.35
C GLU A 112 12.80 -15.39 17.03
N SER A 113 12.22 -14.95 18.14
CA SER A 113 11.23 -15.71 18.90
C SER A 113 9.98 -16.13 18.09
N ILE A 114 9.70 -15.44 17.01
CA ILE A 114 8.59 -15.74 16.11
C ILE A 114 8.87 -16.94 15.19
N ALA A 115 10.13 -17.20 14.85
CA ALA A 115 10.66 -18.35 14.11
C ALA A 115 9.78 -18.85 12.94
N LYS A 116 9.27 -17.94 12.10
CA LYS A 116 8.37 -18.23 10.96
C LYS A 116 8.85 -17.55 9.69
N ASN A 117 8.46 -18.11 8.55
CA ASN A 117 8.66 -17.46 7.26
C ASN A 117 7.62 -16.35 7.05
N MET A 118 8.08 -15.14 6.80
CA MET A 118 7.24 -13.99 6.54
C MET A 118 7.06 -13.78 5.03
N ASN A 119 5.82 -13.62 4.60
CA ASN A 119 5.48 -13.42 3.19
C ASN A 119 5.24 -11.95 2.85
N ALA A 120 4.70 -11.19 3.80
CA ALA A 120 4.46 -9.76 3.65
C ALA A 120 4.60 -9.03 4.98
N ILE A 121 5.11 -7.81 4.95
CA ILE A 121 5.39 -6.99 6.13
C ILE A 121 5.05 -5.53 5.84
N SER A 122 4.53 -4.82 6.83
CA SER A 122 4.30 -3.38 6.77
C SER A 122 4.57 -2.73 8.13
N LEU A 123 5.03 -1.49 8.11
CA LEU A 123 5.23 -0.68 9.33
C LEU A 123 3.90 -0.45 10.05
N SER A 124 3.93 -0.49 11.37
CA SER A 124 2.85 -0.08 12.25
C SER A 124 3.32 1.02 13.21
N SER A 125 2.47 1.45 14.14
CA SER A 125 2.84 2.41 15.19
C SER A 125 3.79 1.78 16.23
N ASN A 126 4.45 2.62 17.04
CA ASN A 126 5.19 2.22 18.25
C ASN A 126 6.26 1.13 18.03
N ASN A 127 7.02 1.20 16.93
CA ASN A 127 8.03 0.21 16.55
C ASN A 127 7.48 -1.20 16.31
N ASN A 128 6.21 -1.30 15.95
CA ASN A 128 5.57 -2.55 15.59
C ASN A 128 5.60 -2.77 14.08
N LEU A 129 5.50 -4.03 13.69
CA LEU A 129 5.37 -4.49 12.31
C LEU A 129 4.14 -5.38 12.21
N TRP A 130 3.33 -5.12 11.21
CA TRP A 130 2.35 -6.09 10.73
C TRP A 130 3.05 -7.10 9.85
N MET A 131 2.85 -8.38 10.12
CA MET A 131 3.54 -9.45 9.43
C MET A 131 2.57 -10.58 9.09
N TYR A 132 2.66 -11.08 7.89
CA TYR A 132 1.90 -12.26 7.44
C TYR A 132 2.83 -13.43 7.22
N SER A 133 2.47 -14.57 7.81
CA SER A 133 3.11 -15.85 7.58
C SER A 133 2.15 -16.82 6.89
N SER A 134 2.60 -17.44 5.81
CA SER A 134 1.86 -18.53 5.16
C SER A 134 2.03 -19.89 5.87
N ASP A 135 2.98 -20.01 6.79
CA ASP A 135 3.25 -21.27 7.52
C ASP A 135 2.01 -21.72 8.31
N ASP A 136 1.30 -20.78 8.93
CA ASP A 136 0.06 -21.02 9.67
C ASP A 136 -1.10 -20.12 9.19
N ASN A 137 -0.89 -19.35 8.12
CA ASN A 137 -1.86 -18.42 7.52
C ASN A 137 -2.38 -17.40 8.54
N THR A 138 -1.48 -16.77 9.30
CA THR A 138 -1.81 -15.79 10.34
C THR A 138 -1.23 -14.41 10.07
N LEU A 139 -1.95 -13.38 10.57
CA LEU A 139 -1.48 -12.02 10.70
C LEU A 139 -0.97 -11.79 12.12
N ALA A 140 0.24 -11.27 12.27
CA ALA A 140 0.82 -10.95 13.56
C ALA A 140 1.19 -9.47 13.67
N LEU A 141 1.12 -8.92 14.86
CA LEU A 141 1.72 -7.64 15.25
C LEU A 141 2.92 -7.93 16.15
N TRP A 142 4.09 -7.54 15.70
CA TRP A 142 5.36 -7.83 16.38
C TRP A 142 6.15 -6.55 16.64
N ASN A 143 6.70 -6.42 17.84
CA ASN A 143 7.55 -5.29 18.20
C ASN A 143 9.02 -5.64 17.97
N HIS A 144 9.66 -4.97 17.03
CA HIS A 144 11.01 -5.27 16.60
C HIS A 144 12.11 -4.86 17.61
N GLN A 145 11.80 -3.97 18.59
CA GLN A 145 12.73 -3.57 19.63
C GLN A 145 12.70 -4.54 20.82
N SER A 146 11.51 -4.86 21.33
CA SER A 146 11.34 -5.80 22.43
C SER A 146 11.39 -7.26 22.00
N LYS A 147 11.36 -7.53 20.69
CA LYS A 147 11.32 -8.88 20.08
C LYS A 147 10.10 -9.72 20.53
N LYS A 148 8.98 -9.06 20.84
CA LYS A 148 7.77 -9.70 21.33
C LYS A 148 6.63 -9.61 20.32
N THR A 149 5.92 -10.73 20.17
CA THR A 149 4.61 -10.75 19.49
C THR A 149 3.57 -10.15 20.42
N ILE A 150 2.88 -9.10 19.94
CA ILE A 150 1.83 -8.40 20.67
C ILE A 150 0.48 -9.03 20.40
N PHE A 151 0.26 -9.44 19.14
CA PHE A 151 -0.99 -10.03 18.68
C PHE A 151 -0.69 -11.08 17.60
N THR A 152 -1.52 -12.12 17.57
CA THR A 152 -1.61 -13.07 16.46
C THR A 152 -3.08 -13.35 16.18
N SER A 153 -3.49 -13.22 14.93
CA SER A 153 -4.85 -13.53 14.50
C SER A 153 -5.16 -15.02 14.60
N GLN A 154 -6.44 -15.37 14.55
CA GLN A 154 -6.84 -16.70 14.10
C GLN A 154 -6.32 -16.91 12.67
N PRO A 155 -6.14 -18.16 12.20
CA PRO A 155 -5.85 -18.42 10.80
C PRO A 155 -6.84 -17.70 9.90
N LEU A 156 -6.33 -17.02 8.86
CA LEU A 156 -7.13 -16.05 8.08
C LEU A 156 -8.32 -16.68 7.34
N GLN A 157 -8.30 -17.99 7.12
CA GLN A 157 -9.45 -18.73 6.57
C GLN A 157 -10.70 -18.69 7.47
N PHE A 158 -10.59 -18.38 8.75
CA PHE A 158 -11.74 -18.17 9.64
C PHE A 158 -12.53 -16.88 9.31
N TYR A 159 -11.85 -15.89 8.74
CA TYR A 159 -12.48 -14.63 8.34
C TYR A 159 -12.98 -14.68 6.89
N LYS A 160 -12.30 -15.44 6.04
CA LYS A 160 -12.68 -15.65 4.63
C LYS A 160 -12.15 -17.02 4.18
N GLU A 161 -13.06 -17.89 3.77
CA GLU A 161 -12.72 -19.23 3.28
C GLU A 161 -11.72 -19.16 2.10
N ASN A 162 -10.74 -20.07 2.11
CA ASN A 162 -9.68 -20.18 1.11
C ASN A 162 -8.82 -18.91 0.92
N PHE A 163 -8.85 -17.98 1.85
CA PHE A 163 -8.10 -16.74 1.74
C PHE A 163 -6.60 -16.96 1.91
N LYS A 164 -5.85 -16.60 0.88
CA LYS A 164 -4.38 -16.59 0.84
C LYS A 164 -3.91 -15.22 0.40
N PRO A 165 -3.54 -14.35 1.32
CA PRO A 165 -3.07 -13.02 0.98
C PRO A 165 -1.68 -13.06 0.33
N THR A 166 -1.43 -12.06 -0.49
CA THR A 166 -0.14 -11.83 -1.15
C THR A 166 0.57 -10.60 -0.61
N SER A 167 -0.18 -9.67 -0.03
CA SER A 167 0.32 -8.35 0.33
C SER A 167 -0.35 -7.78 1.58
N ILE A 168 0.36 -6.86 2.21
CA ILE A 168 -0.10 -6.06 3.37
C ILE A 168 0.12 -4.58 3.07
N VAL A 169 -0.85 -3.75 3.40
CA VAL A 169 -0.70 -2.31 3.53
C VAL A 169 -1.31 -1.85 4.86
N SER A 170 -0.74 -0.87 5.49
CA SER A 170 -1.26 -0.38 6.77
C SER A 170 -1.23 1.13 6.87
N SER A 171 -2.18 1.66 7.62
CA SER A 171 -2.13 2.99 8.21
C SER A 171 -1.68 2.88 9.68
N TYR A 172 -1.69 4.00 10.42
CA TYR A 172 -1.47 3.95 11.87
C TYR A 172 -2.69 3.42 12.66
N LYS A 173 -3.88 3.34 12.04
CA LYS A 173 -5.14 2.94 12.69
C LYS A 173 -5.59 1.54 12.30
N GLU A 174 -5.18 1.06 11.13
CA GLU A 174 -5.64 -0.23 10.61
C GLU A 174 -4.63 -0.85 9.66
N VAL A 175 -4.76 -2.13 9.47
CA VAL A 175 -4.02 -2.93 8.48
C VAL A 175 -5.01 -3.60 7.54
N CYS A 176 -4.67 -3.60 6.26
CA CYS A 176 -5.33 -4.32 5.21
C CYS A 176 -4.40 -5.41 4.69
N ILE A 177 -4.84 -6.66 4.79
CA ILE A 177 -4.16 -7.81 4.20
C ILE A 177 -5.01 -8.34 3.05
N PHE A 178 -4.42 -8.51 1.87
CA PHE A 178 -5.19 -8.73 0.66
C PHE A 178 -4.53 -9.66 -0.36
N ASN A 179 -5.35 -10.19 -1.22
CA ASN A 179 -5.00 -10.72 -2.53
C ASN A 179 -5.76 -9.93 -3.62
N ASN A 180 -5.68 -10.36 -4.88
CA ASN A 180 -6.31 -9.64 -5.99
C ASN A 180 -7.86 -9.64 -5.99
N GLU A 181 -8.50 -10.43 -5.12
CA GLU A 181 -9.97 -10.60 -5.07
C GLU A 181 -10.61 -10.13 -3.76
N THR A 182 -9.84 -10.14 -2.67
CA THR A 182 -10.38 -9.87 -1.33
C THR A 182 -9.38 -9.14 -0.47
N ALA A 183 -9.85 -8.19 0.31
CA ALA A 183 -9.11 -7.52 1.37
C ALA A 183 -9.78 -7.74 2.72
N LEU A 184 -9.02 -8.10 3.75
CA LEU A 184 -9.42 -8.19 5.14
C LEU A 184 -8.83 -7.03 5.92
N PHE A 185 -9.62 -6.43 6.80
CA PHE A 185 -9.24 -5.27 7.60
C PHE A 185 -9.21 -5.61 9.09
N PHE A 186 -8.14 -5.17 9.76
CA PHE A 186 -7.98 -5.27 11.21
C PHE A 186 -7.59 -3.90 11.75
N ASN A 187 -8.05 -3.57 12.96
CA ASN A 187 -7.65 -2.33 13.61
C ASN A 187 -6.21 -2.40 14.13
N GLU A 188 -5.71 -1.30 14.69
CA GLU A 188 -4.34 -1.18 15.24
C GLU A 188 -4.03 -2.17 16.37
N PHE A 189 -5.04 -2.77 17.00
CA PHE A 189 -4.91 -3.78 18.07
C PHE A 189 -5.07 -5.21 17.57
N GLY A 190 -5.39 -5.41 16.27
CA GLY A 190 -5.59 -6.72 15.67
C GLY A 190 -7.04 -7.23 15.69
N ALA A 191 -8.01 -6.43 16.15
CA ALA A 191 -9.41 -6.83 16.05
C ALA A 191 -9.87 -6.74 14.59
N TYR A 192 -10.50 -7.82 14.10
CA TYR A 192 -11.09 -7.87 12.77
C TYR A 192 -12.21 -6.83 12.63
N ILE A 193 -12.22 -6.10 11.54
CA ILE A 193 -13.22 -5.07 11.24
C ILE A 193 -14.24 -5.62 10.22
N ASN A 194 -13.78 -5.90 9.00
CA ASN A 194 -14.60 -6.38 7.90
C ASN A 194 -13.74 -6.93 6.75
N ASN A 195 -14.38 -7.33 5.68
CA ASN A 195 -13.74 -7.59 4.40
C ASN A 195 -14.48 -6.90 3.26
N ILE A 196 -13.76 -6.67 2.16
CA ILE A 196 -14.34 -6.20 0.90
C ILE A 196 -13.89 -7.11 -0.25
N SER A 197 -14.71 -7.21 -1.28
CA SER A 197 -14.31 -7.80 -2.55
C SER A 197 -13.56 -6.76 -3.38
N LEU A 198 -12.51 -7.20 -4.03
CA LEU A 198 -11.70 -6.43 -4.96
C LEU A 198 -11.90 -6.98 -6.37
N ASN A 199 -11.68 -6.16 -7.39
CA ASN A 199 -11.77 -6.57 -8.78
C ASN A 199 -10.38 -6.60 -9.42
N LYS A 200 -9.67 -7.74 -9.25
CA LYS A 200 -8.30 -7.95 -9.76
C LYS A 200 -7.31 -6.84 -9.36
N THR A 201 -7.36 -6.47 -8.08
CA THR A 201 -6.53 -5.40 -7.53
C THR A 201 -5.23 -5.96 -7.00
N ASP A 202 -4.09 -5.58 -7.60
CA ASP A 202 -2.76 -6.03 -7.17
C ASP A 202 -2.05 -5.01 -6.27
N GLN A 203 -2.54 -3.77 -6.23
CA GLN A 203 -1.91 -2.68 -5.52
C GLN A 203 -2.95 -1.91 -4.70
N LEU A 204 -2.70 -1.86 -3.40
CA LEU A 204 -3.43 -1.00 -2.47
C LEU A 204 -2.46 -0.06 -1.78
N HIS A 205 -2.91 1.13 -1.44
CA HIS A 205 -2.12 2.12 -0.73
C HIS A 205 -2.99 2.94 0.23
N TYR A 206 -2.50 3.14 1.45
CA TYR A 206 -3.11 4.06 2.41
C TYR A 206 -2.50 5.46 2.33
N ASN A 207 -3.37 6.47 2.26
CA ASN A 207 -3.03 7.86 2.49
C ASN A 207 -4.01 8.46 3.49
N ASN A 208 -3.54 8.94 4.64
CA ASN A 208 -4.38 9.55 5.69
C ASN A 208 -5.62 8.72 6.06
N ASN A 209 -5.45 7.42 6.28
CA ASN A 209 -6.51 6.43 6.54
C ASN A 209 -7.54 6.26 5.39
N GLN A 210 -7.25 6.76 4.22
CA GLN A 210 -8.01 6.49 3.00
C GLN A 210 -7.28 5.42 2.19
N LEU A 211 -8.00 4.39 1.77
CA LEU A 211 -7.46 3.31 0.97
C LEU A 211 -7.70 3.60 -0.51
N PHE A 212 -6.66 3.46 -1.30
CA PHE A 212 -6.70 3.55 -2.76
C PHE A 212 -6.22 2.24 -3.37
N GLY A 213 -6.71 1.91 -4.56
CA GLY A 213 -6.27 0.75 -5.31
C GLY A 213 -6.44 0.93 -6.80
N VAL A 214 -5.78 0.07 -7.59
CA VAL A 214 -5.88 0.02 -9.04
C VAL A 214 -6.66 -1.22 -9.47
N GLU A 215 -7.73 -1.02 -10.22
CA GLU A 215 -8.51 -2.06 -10.89
C GLU A 215 -8.55 -1.75 -12.38
N GLU A 216 -8.13 -2.66 -13.24
CA GLU A 216 -8.21 -2.53 -14.71
C GLU A 216 -7.74 -1.16 -15.24
N ASN A 217 -6.56 -0.70 -14.82
CA ASN A 217 -5.99 0.60 -15.20
C ASN A 217 -6.80 1.84 -14.72
N THR A 218 -7.60 1.68 -13.68
CA THR A 218 -8.38 2.75 -13.05
C THR A 218 -8.10 2.79 -11.56
N ILE A 219 -7.93 3.99 -11.00
CA ILE A 219 -7.72 4.17 -9.56
C ILE A 219 -9.07 4.37 -8.89
N TYR A 220 -9.25 3.66 -7.76
CA TYR A 220 -10.41 3.77 -6.89
C TYR A 220 -9.99 4.16 -5.49
N GLN A 221 -10.82 4.95 -4.82
CA GLN A 221 -10.79 5.16 -3.38
C GLN A 221 -11.84 4.28 -2.74
N TYR A 222 -11.45 3.48 -1.75
CA TYR A 222 -12.37 2.63 -0.98
C TYR A 222 -12.71 3.30 0.34
N GLN A 223 -13.99 3.37 0.65
CA GLN A 223 -14.49 3.93 1.89
C GLN A 223 -15.79 3.23 2.30
N ASN A 224 -15.84 2.64 3.51
CA ASN A 224 -17.04 2.00 4.06
C ASN A 224 -17.66 0.93 3.12
N GLY A 225 -16.84 0.14 2.44
CA GLY A 225 -17.29 -0.88 1.50
C GLY A 225 -17.76 -0.36 0.13
N LEU A 226 -17.67 0.95 -0.09
CA LEU A 226 -17.95 1.59 -1.38
C LEU A 226 -16.65 1.99 -2.05
N SER A 227 -16.61 1.93 -3.38
CA SER A 227 -15.51 2.44 -4.19
C SER A 227 -15.95 3.68 -4.97
N LYS A 228 -15.08 4.71 -4.97
CA LYS A 228 -15.23 5.91 -5.78
C LYS A 228 -14.12 5.94 -6.82
N LYS A 229 -14.49 6.10 -8.08
CA LYS A 229 -13.53 6.22 -9.18
C LYS A 229 -12.77 7.53 -9.09
N VAL A 230 -11.45 7.48 -9.25
CA VAL A 230 -10.61 8.65 -9.43
C VAL A 230 -10.52 8.96 -10.92
N ARG A 231 -11.02 10.13 -11.30
CA ARG A 231 -10.99 10.61 -12.69
C ARG A 231 -9.71 11.42 -12.93
N LEU A 232 -8.87 10.91 -13.80
CA LEU A 232 -7.68 11.62 -14.25
C LEU A 232 -8.08 12.67 -15.30
N SER A 233 -7.54 13.90 -15.17
CA SER A 233 -7.71 14.92 -16.20
C SER A 233 -6.85 14.58 -17.43
N ASP A 234 -7.50 14.33 -18.53
CA ASP A 234 -6.99 14.34 -19.92
C ASP A 234 -5.93 13.32 -20.35
N LYS A 235 -5.72 12.15 -19.67
CA LYS A 235 -4.70 11.22 -20.16
C LYS A 235 -5.07 9.74 -19.98
N ASP A 236 -4.93 9.02 -21.07
CA ASP A 236 -4.89 7.57 -21.08
C ASP A 236 -3.46 7.14 -20.69
N ILE A 237 -3.25 6.90 -19.38
CA ILE A 237 -1.96 6.52 -18.79
C ILE A 237 -2.02 5.06 -18.40
N SER A 238 -1.05 4.26 -18.86
CA SER A 238 -0.88 2.90 -18.37
C SER A 238 -0.34 2.94 -16.93
N ILE A 239 -1.10 2.41 -15.97
CA ILE A 239 -0.72 2.43 -14.56
C ILE A 239 0.10 1.18 -14.25
N LYS A 240 1.42 1.32 -14.17
CA LYS A 240 2.31 0.25 -13.70
C LYS A 240 2.36 0.20 -12.17
N SER A 241 2.39 1.37 -11.53
CA SER A 241 2.23 1.53 -10.08
C SER A 241 1.74 2.94 -9.76
N PHE A 242 1.22 3.11 -8.54
CA PHE A 242 0.75 4.40 -8.08
C PHE A 242 1.11 4.63 -6.61
N TYR A 243 1.08 5.88 -6.19
CA TYR A 243 1.25 6.29 -4.81
C TYR A 243 0.41 7.53 -4.55
N VAL A 244 -0.18 7.63 -3.35
CA VAL A 244 -0.93 8.82 -2.93
C VAL A 244 -0.27 9.40 -1.69
N ASN A 245 0.08 10.67 -1.73
CA ASN A 245 0.60 11.39 -0.58
C ASN A 245 -0.05 12.76 -0.46
N LYS A 246 -0.63 13.04 0.70
CA LYS A 246 -1.41 14.26 0.95
C LYS A 246 -2.54 14.42 -0.08
N ASP A 247 -2.48 15.47 -0.87
CA ASP A 247 -3.43 15.81 -1.93
C ASP A 247 -2.90 15.50 -3.34
N HIS A 248 -1.81 14.73 -3.44
CA HIS A 248 -1.21 14.35 -4.71
C HIS A 248 -1.31 12.85 -4.98
N LEU A 249 -1.61 12.54 -6.24
CA LEU A 249 -1.57 11.21 -6.82
C LEU A 249 -0.41 11.13 -7.79
N TYR A 250 0.46 10.15 -7.60
CA TYR A 250 1.61 9.84 -8.44
C TYR A 250 1.34 8.55 -9.17
N ILE A 251 1.42 8.56 -10.50
CA ILE A 251 1.23 7.39 -11.36
C ILE A 251 2.51 7.14 -12.14
N PHE A 252 3.08 5.96 -11.99
CA PHE A 252 4.23 5.51 -12.75
C PHE A 252 3.80 4.64 -13.91
N ASP A 253 4.20 5.01 -15.15
CA ASP A 253 3.87 4.27 -16.38
C ASP A 253 4.96 3.28 -16.81
N GLY A 254 6.09 3.23 -16.08
CA GLY A 254 7.28 2.44 -16.40
C GLY A 254 8.44 3.27 -16.93
N SER A 255 8.22 4.54 -17.24
CA SER A 255 9.24 5.48 -17.76
C SER A 255 9.17 6.86 -17.13
N SER A 256 8.04 7.21 -16.53
CA SER A 256 7.79 8.53 -15.97
C SER A 256 6.75 8.47 -14.86
N ILE A 257 6.83 9.41 -13.93
CA ILE A 257 5.81 9.67 -12.93
C ILE A 257 4.94 10.82 -13.40
N PHE A 258 3.63 10.58 -13.52
CA PHE A 258 2.63 11.61 -13.72
C PHE A 258 2.07 12.04 -12.37
N VAL A 259 2.11 13.32 -12.08
CA VAL A 259 1.66 13.91 -10.83
C VAL A 259 0.33 14.60 -11.04
N PHE A 260 -0.67 14.22 -10.26
CA PHE A 260 -1.98 14.84 -10.24
C PHE A 260 -2.28 15.37 -8.84
N LYS A 261 -3.08 16.41 -8.77
CA LYS A 261 -3.62 16.95 -7.52
C LYS A 261 -5.10 16.64 -7.43
N PHE A 262 -5.55 16.14 -6.28
CA PHE A 262 -6.97 15.96 -6.01
C PHE A 262 -7.65 17.32 -5.89
N LEU A 263 -8.73 17.50 -6.66
CA LEU A 263 -9.57 18.68 -6.52
C LEU A 263 -10.45 18.50 -5.28
N LYS A 264 -10.45 19.51 -4.40
CA LYS A 264 -11.38 19.51 -3.25
C LYS A 264 -12.81 19.58 -3.78
N ILE A 265 -13.65 18.65 -3.35
CA ILE A 265 -15.09 18.70 -3.51
C ILE A 265 -15.64 19.72 -2.52
#